data_3b0b318ea602c116517db471b5c48632
#
_entry.id   3b0b318ea602c116517db471b5c48632
#
_cell.length_a   1.000
_cell.length_b   1.000
_cell.length_c   1.000
_cell.angle_alpha   90.00
_cell.angle_beta   90.00
_cell.angle_gamma   90.00
#
_symmetry.space_group_name_H-M   'P 1'
#
loop_
_entity.id
_entity.type
_entity.pdbx_description
1 polymer ?
#
loop_
_entity_poly.entity_id
_entity_poly.type
_entity_poly.pdbx_seq_one_letter_code
_entity_poly.pdbx_strand_id
1 'polypeptide(L)'
;MPVARTHSIALVGVEGHPVEIETDIENGLPGLLLVGLPDTALREARDRIRAAIINSGEQWPQRRITVGLSPASLPKRGSGFDLGIAVSVLAAAGTVPTAAIEGVTFLGELGLDGQLRPVCGVLPAVAAAASAGFHKVAVPEISAPEATLVPEVVVLGALTLGALLAWLRGESEAGQDVTVRMSGEGADVQSNRTNSQGPAGLGDAIGPGASGEMGGRPDLADILGQPAARRAAEICAAGGHHLSLMGPPGAGKTMLAERIPTILPSLDRPAALEVTAIHSVAGTLPAGSPLMTEPPFCAPHHTATKAAIVGGGTGIIRPGAASLAHRGCLFLEAPEFGRDVLDALRQPLESGEVVIARLGLTARFPARFTLVLAANPCPCARGLASGAHCTCTPTERRRYLARLSGPLLDRVDVKAGFLPVSRAELLSDRGFTEPSSVVAKRVEAARERSAVRLRHSPWRLNAEIPGRDLRRSFAPGPGALAPLERAMDLGEISARGVDRVIRVAWTLADLAGVARPTVDETSYALGLWLGVGGD
;
A
#
# COMPACT_ATOMS: atom_id res chain seq x y z
N MET A 1 -37.09 27.44 10.43
CA MET A 1 -37.00 25.99 10.70
C MET A 1 -35.63 25.71 11.27
N PRO A 2 -35.42 24.72 12.13
CA PRO A 2 -34.10 24.44 12.65
C PRO A 2 -33.19 23.94 11.52
N VAL A 3 -31.96 24.43 11.49
CA VAL A 3 -30.90 23.93 10.62
C VAL A 3 -30.59 22.47 11.04
N ALA A 4 -30.64 21.53 10.11
CA ALA A 4 -30.24 20.15 10.40
C ALA A 4 -28.77 19.97 10.09
N ARG A 5 -28.06 19.17 10.92
CA ARG A 5 -26.63 18.88 10.79
C ARG A 5 -26.36 17.39 10.73
N THR A 6 -25.57 17.00 9.78
CA THR A 6 -24.97 15.65 9.68
C THR A 6 -23.47 15.77 9.50
N HIS A 7 -22.76 14.66 9.65
CA HIS A 7 -21.30 14.63 9.50
C HIS A 7 -20.90 13.62 8.42
N SER A 8 -19.81 13.93 7.73
CA SER A 8 -19.13 13.04 6.80
C SER A 8 -17.61 13.24 6.90
N ILE A 9 -16.81 12.50 6.13
CA ILE A 9 -15.36 12.62 6.13
C ILE A 9 -14.86 12.91 4.72
N ALA A 10 -14.00 13.91 4.57
CA ALA A 10 -13.24 14.17 3.37
C ALA A 10 -11.84 13.54 3.48
N LEU A 11 -11.41 12.83 2.46
CA LEU A 11 -10.07 12.22 2.43
C LEU A 11 -9.09 13.08 1.65
N VAL A 12 -7.88 13.26 2.22
CA VAL A 12 -6.71 13.85 1.58
C VAL A 12 -5.55 12.85 1.69
N GLY A 13 -5.32 12.08 0.65
CA GLY A 13 -4.47 10.89 0.75
C GLY A 13 -5.16 9.83 1.60
N VAL A 14 -4.48 9.36 2.64
CA VAL A 14 -5.05 8.45 3.65
C VAL A 14 -5.53 9.18 4.91
N GLU A 15 -5.41 10.50 4.96
CA GLU A 15 -5.84 11.32 6.09
C GLU A 15 -7.29 11.75 5.90
N GLY A 16 -8.15 11.48 6.89
CA GLY A 16 -9.55 11.89 6.89
C GLY A 16 -9.76 13.16 7.71
N HIS A 17 -10.64 14.03 7.22
CA HIS A 17 -11.01 15.29 7.86
C HIS A 17 -12.53 15.35 8.03
N PRO A 18 -13.04 15.61 9.23
CA PRO A 18 -14.47 15.76 9.47
C PRO A 18 -15.05 16.92 8.64
N VAL A 19 -16.20 16.66 8.04
CA VAL A 19 -17.00 17.63 7.29
C VAL A 19 -18.37 17.69 7.91
N GLU A 20 -18.76 18.87 8.40
CA GLU A 20 -20.12 19.14 8.82
C GLU A 20 -20.97 19.53 7.60
N ILE A 21 -22.15 18.95 7.49
CA ILE A 21 -23.14 19.17 6.44
C ILE A 21 -24.34 19.85 7.10
N GLU A 22 -24.52 21.13 6.85
CA GLU A 22 -25.64 21.91 7.36
C GLU A 22 -26.68 22.13 6.26
N THR A 23 -27.93 21.83 6.54
CA THR A 23 -29.04 22.08 5.60
C THR A 23 -30.04 23.05 6.17
N ASP A 24 -30.34 24.09 5.41
CA ASP A 24 -31.40 25.04 5.65
C ASP A 24 -32.44 24.98 4.51
N ILE A 25 -33.72 25.05 4.88
CA ILE A 25 -34.85 25.03 3.94
C ILE A 25 -35.68 26.31 4.14
N GLU A 26 -35.59 27.20 3.16
CA GLU A 26 -36.28 28.51 3.16
C GLU A 26 -37.46 28.52 2.17
N ASN A 27 -38.39 29.49 2.38
CA ASN A 27 -39.42 29.78 1.39
C ASN A 27 -38.77 30.43 0.15
N GLY A 28 -39.02 29.90 -1.02
CA GLY A 28 -38.44 30.41 -2.27
C GLY A 28 -38.66 29.47 -3.43
N LEU A 29 -38.10 29.82 -4.59
CA LEU A 29 -38.15 28.95 -5.77
C LEU A 29 -37.45 27.63 -5.47
N PRO A 30 -38.08 26.49 -5.82
CA PRO A 30 -37.48 25.17 -5.59
C PRO A 30 -36.11 25.04 -6.23
N GLY A 31 -35.11 24.62 -5.44
CA GLY A 31 -33.75 24.40 -5.91
C GLY A 31 -32.84 23.96 -4.78
N LEU A 32 -31.75 23.25 -5.15
CA LEU A 32 -30.69 22.85 -4.24
C LEU A 32 -29.40 23.62 -4.57
N LEU A 33 -28.88 24.34 -3.59
CA LEU A 33 -27.61 25.06 -3.64
C LEU A 33 -26.61 24.35 -2.72
N LEU A 34 -25.44 23.92 -3.26
CA LEU A 34 -24.34 23.37 -2.50
C LEU A 34 -23.23 24.43 -2.34
N VAL A 35 -22.81 24.69 -1.10
CA VAL A 35 -21.79 25.68 -0.74
C VAL A 35 -20.65 25.00 0.02
N GLY A 36 -19.39 25.45 -0.13
CA GLY A 36 -18.24 24.93 0.60
C GLY A 36 -17.25 24.13 -0.25
N LEU A 37 -16.89 24.67 -1.44
CA LEU A 37 -15.94 24.10 -2.39
C LEU A 37 -16.27 22.65 -2.87
N PRO A 38 -17.51 22.40 -3.33
CA PRO A 38 -17.82 21.10 -3.94
C PRO A 38 -17.11 20.97 -5.29
N ASP A 39 -16.61 19.76 -5.60
CA ASP A 39 -16.10 19.43 -6.94
C ASP A 39 -17.24 19.22 -7.96
N THR A 40 -16.88 18.85 -9.20
CA THR A 40 -17.88 18.60 -10.26
C THR A 40 -18.77 17.42 -9.91
N ALA A 41 -18.20 16.32 -9.37
CA ALA A 41 -18.94 15.12 -9.01
C ALA A 41 -19.97 15.40 -7.90
N LEU A 42 -19.62 16.26 -6.94
CA LEU A 42 -20.53 16.66 -5.87
C LEU A 42 -21.61 17.65 -6.37
N ARG A 43 -21.33 18.45 -7.41
CA ARG A 43 -22.38 19.26 -8.05
C ARG A 43 -23.40 18.39 -8.82
N GLU A 44 -22.95 17.32 -9.45
CA GLU A 44 -23.82 16.33 -10.11
C GLU A 44 -24.62 15.48 -9.10
N ALA A 45 -24.17 15.39 -7.84
CA ALA A 45 -24.89 14.70 -6.78
C ALA A 45 -26.30 15.23 -6.54
N ARG A 46 -26.58 16.50 -6.89
CA ARG A 46 -27.90 17.11 -6.75
C ARG A 46 -29.00 16.25 -7.35
N ASP A 47 -28.83 15.83 -8.60
CA ASP A 47 -29.87 15.09 -9.33
C ASP A 47 -29.94 13.63 -8.83
N ARG A 48 -28.79 13.05 -8.41
CA ARG A 48 -28.75 11.72 -7.76
C ARG A 48 -29.49 11.71 -6.44
N ILE A 49 -29.16 12.66 -5.55
CA ILE A 49 -29.76 12.76 -4.21
C ILE A 49 -31.28 12.95 -4.31
N ARG A 50 -31.72 13.85 -5.21
CA ARG A 50 -33.15 14.09 -5.44
C ARG A 50 -33.87 12.83 -5.92
N ALA A 51 -33.31 12.14 -6.91
CA ALA A 51 -33.89 10.92 -7.44
C ALA A 51 -33.93 9.81 -6.37
N ALA A 52 -32.83 9.63 -5.64
CA ALA A 52 -32.74 8.65 -4.56
C ALA A 52 -33.79 8.87 -3.48
N ILE A 53 -33.98 10.12 -3.02
CA ILE A 53 -34.99 10.47 -2.02
C ILE A 53 -36.41 10.12 -2.53
N ILE A 54 -36.76 10.54 -3.76
CA ILE A 54 -38.07 10.26 -4.34
C ILE A 54 -38.30 8.75 -4.53
N ASN A 55 -37.31 8.04 -5.04
CA ASN A 55 -37.41 6.59 -5.28
C ASN A 55 -37.35 5.75 -4.00
N SER A 56 -36.92 6.34 -2.88
CA SER A 56 -37.04 5.75 -1.55
C SER A 56 -38.40 5.99 -0.88
N GLY A 57 -39.38 6.55 -1.62
CA GLY A 57 -40.73 6.84 -1.11
C GLY A 57 -40.88 8.13 -0.34
N GLU A 58 -39.84 8.97 -0.30
CA GLU A 58 -39.82 10.22 0.46
C GLU A 58 -40.15 11.43 -0.43
N GLN A 59 -40.70 12.47 0.19
CA GLN A 59 -41.05 13.71 -0.51
C GLN A 59 -39.86 14.66 -0.60
N TRP A 60 -39.49 15.06 -1.81
CA TRP A 60 -38.52 16.12 -2.01
C TRP A 60 -39.13 17.49 -1.66
N PRO A 61 -38.50 18.29 -0.75
CA PRO A 61 -39.06 19.62 -0.39
C PRO A 61 -39.13 20.55 -1.60
N GLN A 62 -40.34 21.05 -1.89
CA GLN A 62 -40.61 22.02 -2.98
C GLN A 62 -40.30 23.46 -2.52
N ARG A 63 -39.09 23.68 -1.99
CA ARG A 63 -38.59 24.94 -1.43
C ARG A 63 -37.15 25.16 -1.84
N ARG A 64 -36.59 26.31 -1.46
CA ARG A 64 -35.17 26.58 -1.62
C ARG A 64 -34.38 25.82 -0.53
N ILE A 65 -33.48 24.94 -0.95
CA ILE A 65 -32.63 24.15 -0.07
C ILE A 65 -31.20 24.65 -0.23
N THR A 66 -30.55 25.04 0.86
CA THR A 66 -29.14 25.40 0.88
C THR A 66 -28.39 24.40 1.76
N VAL A 67 -27.36 23.75 1.20
CA VAL A 67 -26.49 22.80 1.93
C VAL A 67 -25.09 23.38 1.99
N GLY A 68 -24.65 23.68 3.21
CA GLY A 68 -23.29 24.12 3.52
C GLY A 68 -22.39 22.96 3.92
N LEU A 69 -21.19 22.91 3.37
CA LEU A 69 -20.18 21.90 3.68
C LEU A 69 -18.98 22.56 4.36
N SER A 70 -18.83 22.39 5.66
CA SER A 70 -17.78 23.01 6.49
C SER A 70 -16.65 22.03 6.83
N PRO A 71 -15.37 22.48 6.89
CA PRO A 71 -14.87 23.83 6.64
C PRO A 71 -14.75 24.16 5.14
N ALA A 72 -15.04 25.41 4.74
CA ALA A 72 -14.99 25.83 3.33
C ALA A 72 -13.58 25.76 2.70
N SER A 73 -12.51 25.76 3.49
CA SER A 73 -11.12 25.67 3.03
C SER A 73 -10.73 24.28 2.54
N LEU A 74 -11.45 23.23 2.94
CA LEU A 74 -11.18 21.84 2.58
C LEU A 74 -11.94 21.48 1.30
N PRO A 75 -11.28 21.04 0.22
CA PRO A 75 -11.95 20.54 -0.98
C PRO A 75 -12.74 19.26 -0.70
N LYS A 76 -14.04 19.25 -1.01
CA LYS A 76 -14.89 18.08 -0.92
C LYS A 76 -14.95 17.43 -2.30
N ARG A 77 -14.51 16.19 -2.38
CA ARG A 77 -14.35 15.47 -3.66
C ARG A 77 -15.03 14.10 -3.60
N GLY A 78 -15.64 13.74 -4.72
CA GLY A 78 -16.30 12.45 -4.88
C GLY A 78 -17.72 12.41 -4.36
N SER A 79 -18.35 11.25 -4.49
CA SER A 79 -19.76 10.99 -4.20
C SER A 79 -20.03 10.50 -2.77
N GLY A 80 -19.00 10.36 -1.95
CA GLY A 80 -19.14 9.82 -0.58
C GLY A 80 -19.99 10.67 0.38
N PHE A 81 -20.30 11.89 0.00
CA PHE A 81 -21.14 12.82 0.77
C PHE A 81 -22.64 12.68 0.49
N ASP A 82 -23.02 11.96 -0.58
CA ASP A 82 -24.42 11.89 -1.04
C ASP A 82 -25.37 11.46 0.09
N LEU A 83 -24.97 10.42 0.83
CA LEU A 83 -25.77 9.89 1.94
C LEU A 83 -25.96 10.93 3.05
N GLY A 84 -24.89 11.60 3.48
CA GLY A 84 -24.94 12.64 4.50
C GLY A 84 -25.80 13.82 4.09
N ILE A 85 -25.71 14.25 2.83
CA ILE A 85 -26.54 15.34 2.29
C ILE A 85 -28.02 14.93 2.24
N ALA A 86 -28.34 13.71 1.74
CA ALA A 86 -29.72 13.23 1.69
C ALA A 86 -30.37 13.19 3.08
N VAL A 87 -29.66 12.62 4.06
CA VAL A 87 -30.15 12.54 5.44
C VAL A 87 -30.31 13.95 6.05
N SER A 88 -29.38 14.89 5.81
CA SER A 88 -29.50 16.25 6.33
C SER A 88 -30.67 17.00 5.73
N VAL A 89 -30.97 16.83 4.43
CA VAL A 89 -32.14 17.43 3.76
C VAL A 89 -33.45 16.89 4.35
N LEU A 90 -33.54 15.58 4.59
CA LEU A 90 -34.71 14.93 5.16
C LEU A 90 -34.91 15.28 6.64
N ALA A 91 -33.82 15.44 7.37
CA ALA A 91 -33.90 15.92 8.76
C ALA A 91 -34.34 17.38 8.84
N ALA A 92 -33.86 18.27 7.95
CA ALA A 92 -34.32 19.66 7.85
C ALA A 92 -35.78 19.76 7.40
N ALA A 93 -36.28 18.80 6.62
CA ALA A 93 -37.68 18.68 6.24
C ALA A 93 -38.59 18.16 7.37
N GLY A 94 -38.00 17.64 8.46
CA GLY A 94 -38.72 17.05 9.58
C GLY A 94 -39.13 15.59 9.37
N THR A 95 -38.63 14.97 8.32
CA THR A 95 -38.90 13.56 7.99
C THR A 95 -38.10 12.60 8.87
N VAL A 96 -36.91 13.00 9.31
CA VAL A 96 -36.03 12.23 10.21
C VAL A 96 -35.82 13.02 11.50
N PRO A 97 -35.94 12.39 12.69
CA PRO A 97 -35.65 13.07 13.96
C PRO A 97 -34.18 13.51 14.04
N THR A 98 -33.93 14.78 14.39
CA THR A 98 -32.55 15.29 14.51
C THR A 98 -31.75 14.56 15.58
N ALA A 99 -32.38 14.11 16.66
CA ALA A 99 -31.73 13.29 17.68
C ALA A 99 -31.23 11.93 17.19
N ALA A 100 -31.83 11.37 16.15
CA ALA A 100 -31.40 10.09 15.57
C ALA A 100 -30.13 10.18 14.73
N ILE A 101 -29.80 11.37 14.22
CA ILE A 101 -28.62 11.62 13.39
C ILE A 101 -27.45 12.21 14.18
N GLU A 102 -27.67 12.61 15.44
CA GLU A 102 -26.66 13.19 16.29
C GLU A 102 -25.53 12.17 16.58
N GLY A 103 -24.28 12.59 16.37
CA GLY A 103 -23.10 11.74 16.56
C GLY A 103 -22.92 10.63 15.52
N VAL A 104 -23.71 10.63 14.43
CA VAL A 104 -23.58 9.68 13.33
C VAL A 104 -22.82 10.31 12.16
N THR A 105 -21.80 9.60 11.66
CA THR A 105 -21.11 9.96 10.42
C THR A 105 -21.67 9.15 9.26
N PHE A 106 -21.95 9.80 8.14
CA PHE A 106 -22.56 9.19 6.95
C PHE A 106 -21.56 9.14 5.80
N LEU A 107 -21.32 7.95 5.26
CA LEU A 107 -20.40 7.71 4.16
C LEU A 107 -21.08 6.79 3.13
N GLY A 108 -21.29 7.26 1.91
CA GLY A 108 -21.87 6.45 0.86
C GLY A 108 -22.31 7.26 -0.35
N GLU A 109 -22.24 6.64 -1.53
CA GLU A 109 -22.81 7.16 -2.74
C GLU A 109 -24.24 6.67 -2.90
N LEU A 110 -25.13 7.50 -3.45
CA LEU A 110 -26.52 7.12 -3.74
C LEU A 110 -26.70 6.77 -5.22
N GLY A 111 -27.29 5.62 -5.50
CA GLY A 111 -27.88 5.32 -6.78
C GLY A 111 -29.19 6.11 -7.01
N LEU A 112 -29.58 6.31 -8.27
CA LEU A 112 -30.86 6.96 -8.60
C LEU A 112 -32.07 6.19 -8.05
N ASP A 113 -31.92 4.90 -7.85
CA ASP A 113 -32.89 3.95 -7.29
C ASP A 113 -32.93 3.93 -5.74
N GLY A 114 -32.10 4.75 -5.09
CA GLY A 114 -31.98 4.81 -3.64
C GLY A 114 -31.08 3.74 -3.04
N GLN A 115 -30.41 2.91 -3.84
CA GLN A 115 -29.41 1.96 -3.33
C GLN A 115 -28.16 2.70 -2.84
N LEU A 116 -27.56 2.21 -1.76
CA LEU A 116 -26.28 2.69 -1.27
C LEU A 116 -25.16 1.96 -2.01
N ARG A 117 -24.29 2.74 -2.67
CA ARG A 117 -23.15 2.26 -3.45
C ARG A 117 -21.85 2.42 -2.66
N PRO A 118 -20.90 1.48 -2.82
CA PRO A 118 -19.61 1.55 -2.14
C PRO A 118 -18.83 2.80 -2.55
N VAL A 119 -18.04 3.32 -1.61
CA VAL A 119 -17.09 4.40 -1.83
C VAL A 119 -15.69 3.95 -1.45
N CYS A 120 -14.68 4.53 -2.11
CA CYS A 120 -13.28 4.24 -1.78
C CYS A 120 -12.87 4.95 -0.49
N GLY A 121 -12.00 4.32 0.32
CA GLY A 121 -11.42 4.94 1.50
C GLY A 121 -12.29 4.86 2.74
N VAL A 122 -13.15 3.85 2.85
CA VAL A 122 -14.02 3.68 4.03
C VAL A 122 -13.21 3.49 5.30
N LEU A 123 -12.21 2.62 5.30
CA LEU A 123 -11.37 2.38 6.48
C LEU A 123 -10.71 3.66 7.02
N PRO A 124 -9.94 4.44 6.24
CA PRO A 124 -9.34 5.68 6.74
C PRO A 124 -10.39 6.75 7.09
N ALA A 125 -11.54 6.78 6.42
CA ALA A 125 -12.61 7.70 6.77
C ALA A 125 -13.23 7.35 8.13
N VAL A 126 -13.52 6.08 8.39
CA VAL A 126 -14.06 5.62 9.68
C VAL A 126 -13.04 5.81 10.81
N ALA A 127 -11.74 5.54 10.55
CA ALA A 127 -10.67 5.78 11.51
C ALA A 127 -10.58 7.28 11.89
N ALA A 128 -10.72 8.17 10.91
CA ALA A 128 -10.76 9.62 11.16
C ALA A 128 -12.03 10.05 11.92
N ALA A 129 -13.19 9.47 11.61
CA ALA A 129 -14.42 9.72 12.34
C ALA A 129 -14.27 9.34 13.83
N ALA A 130 -13.74 8.13 14.11
CA ALA A 130 -13.47 7.66 15.47
C ALA A 130 -12.50 8.59 16.22
N SER A 131 -11.41 9.00 15.56
CA SER A 131 -10.43 9.94 16.13
C SER A 131 -11.02 11.33 16.42
N ALA A 132 -12.06 11.73 15.70
CA ALA A 132 -12.82 12.97 15.91
C ALA A 132 -13.94 12.83 16.95
N GLY A 133 -14.11 11.64 17.57
CA GLY A 133 -15.11 11.38 18.60
C GLY A 133 -16.47 10.89 18.07
N PHE A 134 -16.56 10.55 16.79
CA PHE A 134 -17.76 9.93 16.20
C PHE A 134 -17.65 8.42 16.27
N HIS A 135 -18.44 7.80 17.14
CA HIS A 135 -18.43 6.37 17.36
C HIS A 135 -19.57 5.61 16.66
N LYS A 136 -20.36 6.30 15.83
CA LYS A 136 -21.40 5.68 14.99
C LYS A 136 -21.20 6.09 13.54
N VAL A 137 -21.17 5.12 12.63
CA VAL A 137 -20.95 5.36 11.21
C VAL A 137 -21.97 4.59 10.37
N ALA A 138 -22.68 5.29 9.48
CA ALA A 138 -23.57 4.68 8.50
C ALA A 138 -22.85 4.54 7.15
N VAL A 139 -22.78 3.33 6.63
CA VAL A 139 -22.08 2.96 5.40
C VAL A 139 -22.94 2.05 4.53
N PRO A 140 -22.65 1.90 3.23
CA PRO A 140 -23.23 0.83 2.43
C PRO A 140 -22.92 -0.55 3.04
N GLU A 141 -23.86 -1.48 3.02
CA GLU A 141 -23.71 -2.81 3.63
C GLU A 141 -22.44 -3.54 3.16
N ILE A 142 -22.13 -3.42 1.87
CA ILE A 142 -20.92 -4.02 1.27
C ILE A 142 -19.62 -3.47 1.86
N SER A 143 -19.64 -2.26 2.41
CA SER A 143 -18.49 -1.60 3.04
C SER A 143 -18.43 -1.81 4.56
N ALA A 144 -19.48 -2.38 5.16
CA ALA A 144 -19.54 -2.60 6.60
C ALA A 144 -18.42 -3.50 7.16
N PRO A 145 -17.99 -4.59 6.48
CA PRO A 145 -16.85 -5.39 6.94
C PRO A 145 -15.54 -4.60 7.03
N GLU A 146 -15.30 -3.67 6.10
CA GLU A 146 -14.13 -2.77 6.13
C GLU A 146 -14.22 -1.77 7.28
N ALA A 147 -15.40 -1.17 7.48
CA ALA A 147 -15.64 -0.20 8.54
C ALA A 147 -15.45 -0.81 9.94
N THR A 148 -15.82 -2.08 10.15
CA THR A 148 -15.67 -2.79 11.43
C THR A 148 -14.22 -3.10 11.83
N LEU A 149 -13.26 -2.91 10.93
CA LEU A 149 -11.83 -3.04 11.26
C LEU A 149 -11.35 -1.95 12.24
N VAL A 150 -12.05 -0.80 12.29
CA VAL A 150 -11.75 0.29 13.24
C VAL A 150 -12.36 -0.05 14.59
N PRO A 151 -11.57 -0.09 15.69
CA PRO A 151 -12.08 -0.42 17.01
C PRO A 151 -13.04 0.67 17.55
N GLU A 152 -13.90 0.29 18.48
CA GLU A 152 -14.79 1.19 19.24
C GLU A 152 -15.79 1.98 18.38
N VAL A 153 -16.14 1.47 17.20
CA VAL A 153 -17.13 2.07 16.30
C VAL A 153 -18.34 1.15 16.12
N VAL A 154 -19.52 1.72 16.20
CA VAL A 154 -20.78 1.05 15.81
C VAL A 154 -21.04 1.34 14.34
N VAL A 155 -21.05 0.30 13.52
CA VAL A 155 -21.25 0.39 12.08
C VAL A 155 -22.69 0.04 11.73
N LEU A 156 -23.36 0.95 11.06
CA LEU A 156 -24.70 0.78 10.50
C LEU A 156 -24.54 0.51 8.99
N GLY A 157 -24.60 -0.77 8.62
CA GLY A 157 -24.59 -1.18 7.23
C GLY A 157 -26.01 -1.14 6.66
N ALA A 158 -26.21 -0.42 5.56
CA ALA A 158 -27.53 -0.34 4.91
C ALA A 158 -27.45 -0.62 3.41
N LEU A 159 -28.44 -1.31 2.85
CA LEU A 159 -28.55 -1.58 1.41
C LEU A 159 -29.13 -0.40 0.65
N THR A 160 -30.12 0.29 1.26
CA THR A 160 -30.87 1.37 0.62
C THR A 160 -31.04 2.56 1.56
N LEU A 161 -31.26 3.74 0.98
CA LEU A 161 -31.59 4.95 1.73
C LEU A 161 -32.89 4.75 2.55
N GLY A 162 -33.93 4.13 1.94
CA GLY A 162 -35.20 3.87 2.61
C GLY A 162 -35.04 2.99 3.87
N ALA A 163 -34.23 1.93 3.80
CA ALA A 163 -33.93 1.08 4.96
C ALA A 163 -33.25 1.88 6.09
N LEU A 164 -32.24 2.68 5.75
CA LEU A 164 -31.56 3.52 6.74
C LEU A 164 -32.50 4.55 7.38
N LEU A 165 -33.38 5.17 6.60
CA LEU A 165 -34.37 6.13 7.10
C LEU A 165 -35.38 5.48 8.05
N ALA A 166 -35.92 4.30 7.71
CA ALA A 166 -36.81 3.53 8.56
C ALA A 166 -36.15 3.20 9.90
N TRP A 167 -34.86 2.79 9.86
CA TRP A 167 -34.09 2.52 11.09
C TRP A 167 -33.89 3.80 11.94
N LEU A 168 -33.52 4.92 11.31
CA LEU A 168 -33.34 6.21 12.00
C LEU A 168 -34.65 6.73 12.65
N ARG A 169 -35.82 6.37 12.12
CA ARG A 169 -37.13 6.68 12.70
C ARG A 169 -37.57 5.70 13.78
N GLY A 170 -36.87 4.57 13.95
CA GLY A 170 -37.28 3.49 14.85
C GLY A 170 -38.45 2.65 14.30
N GLU A 171 -38.69 2.69 12.99
CA GLU A 171 -39.76 1.96 12.30
C GLU A 171 -39.34 0.53 11.91
N SER A 172 -38.03 0.25 11.86
CA SER A 172 -37.48 -1.08 11.59
C SER A 172 -36.50 -1.51 12.69
N GLU A 173 -36.50 -2.82 12.98
CA GLU A 173 -35.53 -3.42 13.89
C GLU A 173 -34.22 -3.74 13.16
N ALA A 174 -33.10 -3.74 13.91
CA ALA A 174 -31.81 -4.17 13.38
C ALA A 174 -31.89 -5.63 12.89
N GLY A 175 -31.42 -5.91 11.67
CA GLY A 175 -31.30 -7.26 11.13
C GLY A 175 -32.20 -7.59 9.92
N GLN A 176 -33.19 -6.76 9.57
CA GLN A 176 -33.98 -6.99 8.35
C GLN A 176 -33.38 -6.28 7.13
N ASP A 177 -33.08 -4.97 7.22
CA ASP A 177 -32.56 -4.17 6.10
C ASP A 177 -31.36 -3.29 6.51
N VAL A 178 -31.08 -3.16 7.80
CA VAL A 178 -29.92 -2.48 8.36
C VAL A 178 -29.20 -3.42 9.32
N THR A 179 -27.93 -3.66 9.07
CA THR A 179 -27.08 -4.42 9.99
C THR A 179 -26.40 -3.50 10.97
N VAL A 180 -26.45 -3.81 12.26
CA VAL A 180 -25.70 -3.12 13.31
C VAL A 180 -24.55 -4.02 13.73
N ARG A 181 -23.33 -3.57 13.51
CA ARG A 181 -22.11 -4.32 13.84
C ARG A 181 -21.28 -3.53 14.84
N MET A 182 -20.84 -4.19 15.89
CA MET A 182 -19.84 -3.61 16.80
C MET A 182 -18.43 -4.09 16.38
N SER A 183 -17.47 -3.20 16.37
CA SER A 183 -16.08 -3.55 16.17
C SER A 183 -15.63 -4.53 17.27
N GLY A 184 -15.09 -5.68 16.88
CA GLY A 184 -14.65 -6.72 17.81
C GLY A 184 -15.50 -8.00 17.84
N GLU A 185 -16.73 -7.97 17.36
CA GLU A 185 -17.55 -9.18 17.18
C GLU A 185 -17.29 -9.77 15.79
N GLY A 186 -16.53 -10.86 15.71
CA GLY A 186 -16.43 -11.69 14.50
C GLY A 186 -15.23 -11.45 13.57
N ALA A 187 -14.10 -10.94 14.07
CA ALA A 187 -12.85 -10.94 13.29
C ALA A 187 -12.10 -12.27 13.36
N ASP A 188 -12.80 -13.39 13.48
CA ASP A 188 -12.21 -14.71 13.25
C ASP A 188 -12.13 -14.96 11.75
N VAL A 189 -10.89 -15.03 11.29
CA VAL A 189 -10.47 -15.26 9.92
C VAL A 189 -10.98 -16.63 9.43
N GLN A 190 -12.17 -16.67 8.86
CA GLN A 190 -12.54 -17.74 7.96
C GLN A 190 -12.22 -17.32 6.53
N SER A 191 -11.15 -17.90 6.01
CA SER A 191 -10.74 -17.83 4.59
C SER A 191 -11.82 -18.49 3.72
N ASN A 192 -12.82 -17.74 3.29
CA ASN A 192 -13.75 -18.19 2.28
C ASN A 192 -13.45 -17.47 0.96
N ARG A 193 -12.82 -18.20 0.04
CA ARG A 193 -12.58 -17.80 -1.34
C ARG A 193 -13.88 -17.90 -2.12
N THR A 194 -14.44 -16.77 -2.53
CA THR A 194 -15.36 -16.74 -3.68
C THR A 194 -14.82 -15.75 -4.70
N ASN A 195 -14.55 -16.27 -5.90
CA ASN A 195 -14.26 -15.50 -7.10
C ASN A 195 -15.41 -14.54 -7.39
N SER A 196 -15.14 -13.23 -7.35
CA SER A 196 -16.00 -12.24 -7.99
C SER A 196 -15.14 -11.28 -8.80
N GLN A 197 -15.32 -11.32 -10.11
CA GLN A 197 -14.74 -10.40 -11.08
C GLN A 197 -15.29 -8.99 -10.84
N GLY A 198 -14.42 -8.05 -10.43
CA GLY A 198 -14.71 -6.62 -10.43
C GLY A 198 -14.45 -6.00 -11.82
N PRO A 199 -14.96 -4.79 -12.11
CA PRO A 199 -14.84 -4.16 -13.42
C PRO A 199 -13.38 -3.86 -13.76
N ALA A 200 -13.01 -4.21 -15.00
CA ALA A 200 -11.68 -4.02 -15.58
C ALA A 200 -11.26 -2.54 -15.57
N GLY A 201 -10.22 -2.21 -14.81
CA GLY A 201 -9.63 -0.88 -14.80
C GLY A 201 -8.55 -0.77 -13.74
N LEU A 202 -7.28 -0.79 -14.09
CA LEU A 202 -6.07 -0.73 -13.25
C LEU A 202 -5.78 -1.93 -12.32
N GLY A 203 -6.67 -2.92 -12.19
CA GLY A 203 -6.50 -4.06 -11.29
C GLY A 203 -5.46 -5.11 -11.74
N ASP A 204 -5.04 -5.12 -12.99
CA ASP A 204 -4.19 -6.19 -13.55
C ASP A 204 -2.70 -6.10 -13.18
N ALA A 205 -2.27 -5.06 -12.47
CA ALA A 205 -0.88 -4.90 -12.02
C ALA A 205 -0.67 -5.13 -10.51
N ILE A 206 -1.73 -5.48 -9.76
CA ILE A 206 -1.72 -5.48 -8.30
C ILE A 206 -2.41 -6.74 -7.79
N GLY A 207 -1.68 -7.81 -7.73
CA GLY A 207 -2.09 -9.07 -7.12
C GLY A 207 -0.93 -10.06 -7.18
N PRO A 208 -0.92 -11.12 -6.35
CA PRO A 208 -0.04 -12.25 -6.61
C PRO A 208 -0.40 -12.73 -8.03
N GLY A 209 0.56 -12.64 -8.96
CA GLY A 209 0.41 -12.76 -10.40
C GLY A 209 -0.77 -13.64 -10.81
N ALA A 210 -1.79 -13.05 -11.42
CA ALA A 210 -2.88 -13.76 -12.05
C ALA A 210 -2.36 -14.41 -13.34
N SER A 211 -1.47 -15.38 -13.20
CA SER A 211 -1.32 -16.48 -14.13
C SER A 211 -2.45 -17.45 -13.79
N GLY A 212 -3.58 -17.26 -14.47
CA GLY A 212 -4.60 -18.28 -14.49
C GLY A 212 -3.98 -19.57 -14.99
N GLU A 213 -3.92 -20.55 -14.08
CA GLU A 213 -3.99 -21.97 -14.33
C GLU A 213 -3.61 -22.68 -13.03
N MET A 214 -4.27 -23.78 -12.73
CA MET A 214 -4.13 -24.69 -11.59
C MET A 214 -2.68 -24.86 -11.06
N GLY A 215 -2.16 -23.87 -10.34
CA GLY A 215 -0.83 -23.89 -9.72
C GLY A 215 -0.95 -23.50 -8.25
N GLY A 216 -0.29 -24.26 -7.37
CA GLY A 216 -0.23 -23.96 -5.93
C GLY A 216 0.31 -22.55 -5.65
N ARG A 217 0.24 -22.12 -4.37
CA ARG A 217 0.86 -20.85 -3.93
C ARG A 217 2.33 -20.81 -4.38
N PRO A 218 2.84 -19.66 -4.92
CA PRO A 218 4.26 -19.53 -5.26
C PRO A 218 5.14 -19.92 -4.07
N ASP A 219 6.16 -20.76 -4.31
CA ASP A 219 7.09 -21.20 -3.28
C ASP A 219 8.54 -20.97 -3.72
N LEU A 220 9.42 -20.63 -2.78
CA LEU A 220 10.85 -20.42 -3.07
C LEU A 220 11.53 -21.71 -3.57
N ALA A 221 10.97 -22.88 -3.26
CA ALA A 221 11.41 -24.16 -3.79
C ALA A 221 11.27 -24.30 -5.31
N ASP A 222 10.41 -23.47 -5.94
CA ASP A 222 10.29 -23.44 -7.41
C ASP A 222 11.54 -22.87 -8.11
N ILE A 223 12.40 -22.14 -7.37
CA ILE A 223 13.63 -21.55 -7.87
C ILE A 223 14.73 -22.57 -7.78
N LEU A 224 14.97 -23.28 -8.88
CA LEU A 224 16.05 -24.25 -8.98
C LEU A 224 17.38 -23.55 -9.28
N GLY A 225 18.45 -24.01 -8.65
CA GLY A 225 19.74 -23.34 -8.71
C GLY A 225 19.71 -21.97 -8.00
N GLN A 226 20.56 -21.05 -8.39
CA GLN A 226 20.60 -19.65 -7.92
C GLN A 226 20.80 -19.51 -6.39
N PRO A 227 21.68 -20.28 -5.72
CA PRO A 227 21.81 -20.24 -4.27
C PRO A 227 22.16 -18.84 -3.74
N ALA A 228 23.00 -18.10 -4.45
CA ALA A 228 23.39 -16.74 -4.08
C ALA A 228 22.21 -15.77 -4.15
N ALA A 229 21.37 -15.84 -5.20
CA ALA A 229 20.22 -14.95 -5.34
C ALA A 229 19.11 -15.30 -4.34
N ARG A 230 18.88 -16.58 -4.03
CA ARG A 230 17.97 -17.03 -2.96
C ARG A 230 18.45 -16.55 -1.59
N ARG A 231 19.75 -16.65 -1.30
CA ARG A 231 20.34 -16.12 -0.07
C ARG A 231 20.22 -14.59 0.03
N ALA A 232 20.44 -13.89 -1.09
CA ALA A 232 20.26 -12.44 -1.15
C ALA A 232 18.80 -12.04 -0.85
N ALA A 233 17.81 -12.76 -1.37
CA ALA A 233 16.39 -12.54 -1.08
C ALA A 233 16.08 -12.78 0.41
N GLU A 234 16.63 -13.83 1.03
CA GLU A 234 16.50 -14.10 2.47
C GLU A 234 17.07 -12.96 3.31
N ILE A 235 18.27 -12.46 2.98
CA ILE A 235 18.90 -11.32 3.66
C ILE A 235 18.04 -10.06 3.53
N CYS A 236 17.54 -9.78 2.32
CA CYS A 236 16.67 -8.63 2.10
C CYS A 236 15.36 -8.74 2.88
N ALA A 237 14.75 -9.92 2.92
CA ALA A 237 13.54 -10.18 3.71
C ALA A 237 13.79 -10.03 5.21
N ALA A 238 14.93 -10.49 5.73
CA ALA A 238 15.26 -10.39 7.14
C ALA A 238 15.54 -8.94 7.60
N GLY A 239 16.30 -8.18 6.81
CA GLY A 239 16.77 -6.83 7.20
C GLY A 239 15.95 -5.68 6.62
N GLY A 240 15.03 -5.92 5.69
CA GLY A 240 14.30 -4.87 4.95
C GLY A 240 15.17 -4.17 3.89
N HIS A 241 16.18 -4.87 3.35
CA HIS A 241 17.12 -4.31 2.38
C HIS A 241 16.56 -4.29 0.96
N HIS A 242 17.02 -3.34 0.16
CA HIS A 242 16.72 -3.28 -1.28
C HIS A 242 17.65 -4.18 -2.06
N LEU A 243 17.11 -4.81 -3.11
CA LEU A 243 17.77 -5.84 -3.90
C LEU A 243 17.92 -5.44 -5.37
N SER A 244 19.07 -5.65 -5.96
CA SER A 244 19.29 -5.59 -7.41
C SER A 244 19.68 -6.96 -7.94
N LEU A 245 18.95 -7.43 -8.94
CA LEU A 245 19.14 -8.71 -9.62
C LEU A 245 19.66 -8.45 -11.05
N MET A 246 20.88 -8.88 -11.34
CA MET A 246 21.50 -8.75 -12.66
C MET A 246 21.66 -10.12 -13.29
N GLY A 247 21.14 -10.31 -14.51
CA GLY A 247 21.31 -11.59 -15.20
C GLY A 247 20.59 -11.65 -16.54
N PRO A 248 20.80 -12.69 -17.34
CA PRO A 248 20.18 -12.84 -18.64
C PRO A 248 18.65 -12.99 -18.54
N PRO A 249 17.92 -12.71 -19.63
CA PRO A 249 16.48 -12.95 -19.66
C PRO A 249 16.20 -14.46 -19.48
N GLY A 250 15.04 -14.77 -18.87
CA GLY A 250 14.65 -16.16 -18.59
C GLY A 250 15.39 -16.84 -17.45
N ALA A 251 16.33 -16.16 -16.75
CA ALA A 251 17.07 -16.74 -15.64
C ALA A 251 16.25 -16.89 -14.33
N GLY A 252 15.01 -16.39 -14.27
CA GLY A 252 14.15 -16.52 -13.09
C GLY A 252 14.11 -15.31 -12.16
N LYS A 253 14.60 -14.14 -12.57
CA LYS A 253 14.62 -12.91 -11.75
C LYS A 253 13.21 -12.49 -11.27
N THR A 254 12.24 -12.47 -12.17
CA THR A 254 10.83 -12.16 -11.85
C THR A 254 10.23 -13.24 -10.94
N MET A 255 10.50 -14.52 -11.24
CA MET A 255 10.08 -15.63 -10.39
C MET A 255 10.57 -15.48 -8.94
N LEU A 256 11.84 -15.10 -8.74
CA LEU A 256 12.36 -14.87 -7.39
C LEU A 256 11.67 -13.70 -6.70
N ALA A 257 11.48 -12.59 -7.42
CA ALA A 257 10.83 -11.40 -6.85
C ALA A 257 9.39 -11.69 -6.37
N GLU A 258 8.60 -12.44 -7.14
CA GLU A 258 7.24 -12.86 -6.79
C GLU A 258 7.18 -13.76 -5.54
N ARG A 259 8.29 -14.40 -5.20
CA ARG A 259 8.39 -15.29 -4.05
C ARG A 259 8.94 -14.61 -2.79
N ILE A 260 9.47 -13.40 -2.89
CA ILE A 260 9.92 -12.63 -1.71
C ILE A 260 8.78 -12.42 -0.69
N PRO A 261 7.54 -12.07 -1.08
CA PRO A 261 6.44 -11.97 -0.10
C PRO A 261 6.17 -13.24 0.69
N THR A 262 6.44 -14.42 0.13
CA THR A 262 6.20 -15.71 0.81
C THR A 262 7.17 -16.01 1.95
N ILE A 263 8.29 -15.27 2.02
CA ILE A 263 9.29 -15.37 3.09
C ILE A 263 9.29 -14.15 4.01
N LEU A 264 8.43 -13.16 3.75
CA LEU A 264 8.20 -12.03 4.67
C LEU A 264 7.23 -12.46 5.78
N PRO A 265 7.42 -11.99 7.01
CA PRO A 265 6.45 -12.18 8.08
C PRO A 265 5.11 -11.53 7.73
N SER A 266 4.03 -12.11 8.22
CA SER A 266 2.71 -11.49 8.18
C SER A 266 2.74 -10.11 8.85
N LEU A 267 1.92 -9.20 8.36
CA LEU A 267 1.81 -7.84 8.89
C LEU A 267 1.16 -7.87 10.28
N ASP A 268 1.73 -7.16 11.25
CA ASP A 268 1.06 -6.90 12.51
C ASP A 268 -0.19 -6.03 12.27
N ARG A 269 -1.12 -6.03 13.23
CA ARG A 269 -2.40 -5.32 13.08
C ARG A 269 -2.23 -3.84 12.68
N PRO A 270 -1.33 -3.03 13.26
CA PRO A 270 -1.10 -1.66 12.83
C PRO A 270 -0.63 -1.55 11.38
N ALA A 271 0.35 -2.35 10.97
CA ALA A 271 0.85 -2.34 9.59
C ALA A 271 -0.21 -2.85 8.59
N ALA A 272 -0.99 -3.86 8.97
CA ALA A 272 -2.09 -4.38 8.18
C ALA A 272 -3.18 -3.31 7.94
N LEU A 273 -3.51 -2.50 8.96
CA LEU A 273 -4.43 -1.37 8.82
C LEU A 273 -3.87 -0.27 7.91
N GLU A 274 -2.57 0.07 8.03
CA GLU A 274 -1.91 1.03 7.12
C GLU A 274 -2.02 0.58 5.66
N VAL A 275 -1.69 -0.69 5.38
CA VAL A 275 -1.76 -1.27 4.02
C VAL A 275 -3.20 -1.30 3.53
N THR A 276 -4.13 -1.80 4.34
CA THR A 276 -5.55 -1.88 3.96
C THR A 276 -6.12 -0.49 3.67
N ALA A 277 -5.77 0.53 4.45
CA ALA A 277 -6.21 1.91 4.22
C ALA A 277 -5.72 2.47 2.87
N ILE A 278 -4.47 2.19 2.49
CA ILE A 278 -3.93 2.61 1.18
C ILE A 278 -4.70 1.94 0.03
N HIS A 279 -4.93 0.62 0.13
CA HIS A 279 -5.67 -0.14 -0.88
C HIS A 279 -7.14 0.24 -0.93
N SER A 280 -7.75 0.61 0.19
CA SER A 280 -9.10 1.16 0.28
C SER A 280 -9.22 2.49 -0.51
N VAL A 281 -8.31 3.44 -0.26
CA VAL A 281 -8.28 4.72 -1.01
C VAL A 281 -8.00 4.51 -2.50
N ALA A 282 -7.17 3.53 -2.84
CA ALA A 282 -6.90 3.16 -4.23
C ALA A 282 -8.11 2.57 -4.95
N GLY A 283 -9.07 2.01 -4.20
CA GLY A 283 -10.19 1.24 -4.74
C GLY A 283 -9.77 -0.15 -5.25
N THR A 284 -8.69 -0.71 -4.71
CA THR A 284 -8.15 -2.03 -5.07
C THR A 284 -8.51 -3.12 -4.06
N LEU A 285 -9.18 -2.77 -2.96
CA LEU A 285 -9.74 -3.74 -2.04
C LEU A 285 -10.99 -4.37 -2.66
N PRO A 286 -11.08 -5.72 -2.73
CA PRO A 286 -12.34 -6.37 -3.04
C PRO A 286 -13.37 -6.04 -1.95
N ALA A 287 -14.62 -5.85 -2.37
CA ALA A 287 -15.71 -5.60 -1.43
C ALA A 287 -15.84 -6.74 -0.42
N GLY A 288 -15.99 -6.39 0.86
CA GLY A 288 -16.06 -7.37 1.95
C GLY A 288 -14.72 -8.06 2.28
N SER A 289 -13.59 -7.55 1.73
CA SER A 289 -12.26 -8.10 2.02
C SER A 289 -11.90 -7.98 3.49
N PRO A 290 -11.30 -9.02 4.06
CA PRO A 290 -10.70 -8.95 5.38
C PRO A 290 -9.48 -8.01 5.39
N LEU A 291 -8.97 -7.74 6.59
CA LEU A 291 -7.71 -7.02 6.79
C LEU A 291 -6.58 -7.67 5.98
N MET A 292 -5.82 -6.88 5.24
CA MET A 292 -4.64 -7.35 4.49
C MET A 292 -3.50 -7.67 5.45
N THR A 293 -3.29 -8.94 5.72
CA THR A 293 -2.24 -9.42 6.63
C THR A 293 -1.00 -9.92 5.89
N GLU A 294 -1.10 -10.14 4.58
CA GLU A 294 0.04 -10.54 3.75
C GLU A 294 0.71 -9.30 3.14
N PRO A 295 2.06 -9.23 3.12
CA PRO A 295 2.78 -8.15 2.46
C PRO A 295 2.43 -8.06 0.96
N PRO A 296 2.06 -6.88 0.42
CA PRO A 296 1.68 -6.75 -0.98
C PRO A 296 2.88 -6.87 -1.92
N PHE A 297 2.62 -7.38 -3.13
CA PHE A 297 3.56 -7.40 -4.23
C PHE A 297 3.04 -6.53 -5.37
N CYS A 298 3.85 -5.57 -5.81
CA CYS A 298 3.53 -4.69 -6.93
C CYS A 298 4.61 -4.78 -8.00
N ALA A 299 4.21 -5.13 -9.23
CA ALA A 299 5.08 -5.25 -10.39
C ALA A 299 4.50 -4.47 -11.57
N PRO A 300 4.58 -3.13 -11.56
CA PRO A 300 4.03 -2.32 -12.63
C PRO A 300 4.77 -2.57 -13.95
N HIS A 301 4.03 -2.60 -15.05
CA HIS A 301 4.61 -2.74 -16.38
C HIS A 301 5.55 -1.58 -16.69
N HIS A 302 6.59 -1.81 -17.46
CA HIS A 302 7.64 -0.80 -17.77
C HIS A 302 7.12 0.44 -18.53
N THR A 303 5.93 0.38 -19.13
CA THR A 303 5.25 1.54 -19.75
C THR A 303 4.52 2.41 -18.74
N ALA A 304 4.52 2.06 -17.45
CA ALA A 304 3.84 2.82 -16.42
C ALA A 304 4.43 4.24 -16.31
N THR A 305 3.55 5.22 -16.19
CA THR A 305 3.93 6.62 -16.04
C THR A 305 4.45 6.93 -14.64
N LYS A 306 5.15 8.06 -14.48
CA LYS A 306 5.56 8.55 -13.16
C LYS A 306 4.39 8.61 -12.17
N ALA A 307 3.21 9.06 -12.62
CA ALA A 307 2.01 9.13 -11.77
C ALA A 307 1.49 7.73 -11.36
N ALA A 308 1.64 6.72 -12.22
CA ALA A 308 1.28 5.35 -11.86
C ALA A 308 2.23 4.77 -10.80
N ILE A 309 3.50 5.19 -10.78
CA ILE A 309 4.49 4.72 -9.81
C ILE A 309 4.39 5.44 -8.46
N VAL A 310 4.39 6.78 -8.46
CA VAL A 310 4.40 7.56 -7.21
C VAL A 310 3.03 8.09 -6.80
N GLY A 311 2.04 7.96 -7.68
CA GLY A 311 0.71 8.48 -7.41
C GLY A 311 0.47 9.84 -8.08
N GLY A 312 -0.80 10.21 -8.16
CA GLY A 312 -1.26 11.44 -8.82
C GLY A 312 -2.75 11.42 -9.11
N GLY A 313 -3.18 12.28 -10.00
CA GLY A 313 -4.58 12.41 -10.45
C GLY A 313 -4.95 13.87 -10.70
N THR A 314 -5.87 14.13 -11.62
CA THR A 314 -6.37 15.49 -11.92
C THR A 314 -7.49 15.94 -10.98
N GLY A 315 -8.29 14.99 -10.49
CA GLY A 315 -9.35 15.19 -9.50
C GLY A 315 -8.94 14.63 -8.15
N ILE A 316 -9.30 13.37 -7.88
CA ILE A 316 -8.92 12.67 -6.65
C ILE A 316 -7.45 12.23 -6.76
N ILE A 317 -6.65 12.56 -5.75
CA ILE A 317 -5.25 12.11 -5.67
C ILE A 317 -5.26 10.64 -5.23
N ARG A 318 -4.75 9.75 -6.09
CA ARG A 318 -4.65 8.32 -5.81
C ARG A 318 -3.20 7.91 -5.53
N PRO A 319 -2.98 6.92 -4.64
CA PRO A 319 -1.67 6.34 -4.43
C PRO A 319 -1.18 5.61 -5.70
N GLY A 320 0.13 5.60 -5.92
CA GLY A 320 0.78 4.83 -6.98
C GLY A 320 1.34 3.51 -6.46
N ALA A 321 2.01 2.75 -7.36
CA ALA A 321 2.58 1.44 -7.07
C ALA A 321 3.53 1.46 -5.85
N ALA A 322 4.28 2.55 -5.63
CA ALA A 322 5.17 2.70 -4.48
C ALA A 322 4.42 2.65 -3.14
N SER A 323 3.23 3.28 -3.07
CA SER A 323 2.40 3.25 -1.87
C SER A 323 1.59 1.95 -1.76
N LEU A 324 1.14 1.40 -2.89
CA LEU A 324 0.46 0.10 -2.92
C LEU A 324 1.38 -1.05 -2.50
N ALA A 325 2.69 -0.92 -2.70
CA ALA A 325 3.70 -1.86 -2.21
C ALA A 325 4.11 -1.61 -0.75
N HIS A 326 3.44 -0.71 -0.03
CA HIS A 326 3.78 -0.39 1.36
C HIS A 326 3.86 -1.63 2.24
N ARG A 327 4.94 -1.77 3.04
CA ARG A 327 5.25 -2.95 3.87
C ARG A 327 5.46 -4.27 3.10
N GLY A 328 5.47 -4.20 1.77
CA GLY A 328 5.67 -5.33 0.88
C GLY A 328 6.84 -5.13 -0.08
N CYS A 329 6.65 -5.54 -1.33
CA CYS A 329 7.68 -5.56 -2.37
C CYS A 329 7.25 -4.79 -3.61
N LEU A 330 8.09 -3.85 -4.06
CA LEU A 330 7.98 -3.19 -5.36
C LEU A 330 9.04 -3.76 -6.30
N PHE A 331 8.60 -4.47 -7.34
CA PHE A 331 9.47 -5.06 -8.35
C PHE A 331 9.47 -4.21 -9.63
N LEU A 332 10.65 -3.91 -10.17
CA LEU A 332 10.80 -3.16 -11.41
C LEU A 332 11.84 -3.82 -12.33
N GLU A 333 11.49 -4.05 -13.58
CA GLU A 333 12.45 -4.33 -14.66
C GLU A 333 13.14 -3.01 -15.07
N ALA A 334 14.08 -2.59 -14.22
CA ALA A 334 14.47 -1.21 -14.09
C ALA A 334 15.02 -0.53 -15.36
N PRO A 335 15.90 -1.13 -16.18
CA PRO A 335 16.41 -0.44 -17.35
C PRO A 335 15.38 -0.24 -18.47
N GLU A 336 14.22 -0.88 -18.39
CA GLU A 336 13.14 -0.71 -19.35
C GLU A 336 12.32 0.55 -19.09
N PHE A 337 12.28 1.02 -17.84
CA PHE A 337 11.61 2.27 -17.46
C PHE A 337 12.36 3.53 -17.91
N GLY A 338 11.64 4.62 -18.07
CA GLY A 338 12.22 5.95 -18.22
C GLY A 338 13.02 6.35 -16.97
N ARG A 339 14.13 7.05 -17.16
CA ARG A 339 14.99 7.51 -16.05
C ARG A 339 14.25 8.40 -15.05
N ASP A 340 13.36 9.27 -15.54
CA ASP A 340 12.55 10.18 -14.73
C ASP A 340 11.54 9.42 -13.83
N VAL A 341 11.05 8.29 -14.29
CA VAL A 341 10.18 7.39 -13.52
C VAL A 341 10.95 6.74 -12.38
N LEU A 342 12.14 6.21 -12.67
CA LEU A 342 13.03 5.60 -11.67
C LEU A 342 13.55 6.62 -10.64
N ASP A 343 13.92 7.81 -11.09
CA ASP A 343 14.40 8.89 -10.20
C ASP A 343 13.29 9.40 -9.27
N ALA A 344 12.01 9.25 -9.62
CA ALA A 344 10.89 9.61 -8.75
C ALA A 344 10.80 8.75 -7.47
N LEU A 345 11.38 7.55 -7.48
CA LEU A 345 11.46 6.68 -6.31
C LEU A 345 12.48 7.13 -5.25
N ARG A 346 13.36 8.09 -5.58
CA ARG A 346 14.42 8.53 -4.67
C ARG A 346 13.87 9.10 -3.38
N GLN A 347 12.80 9.88 -3.44
CA GLN A 347 12.15 10.45 -2.26
C GLN A 347 11.48 9.37 -1.40
N PRO A 348 10.58 8.51 -1.90
CA PRO A 348 9.98 7.45 -1.09
C PRO A 348 11.00 6.53 -0.42
N LEU A 349 12.11 6.21 -1.11
CA LEU A 349 13.18 5.38 -0.55
C LEU A 349 13.96 6.06 0.60
N GLU A 350 13.90 7.38 0.72
CA GLU A 350 14.53 8.12 1.82
C GLU A 350 13.55 8.42 2.95
N SER A 351 12.35 8.95 2.60
CA SER A 351 11.39 9.42 3.58
C SER A 351 10.42 8.31 4.05
N GLY A 352 10.26 7.22 3.29
CA GLY A 352 9.26 6.19 3.53
C GLY A 352 7.83 6.66 3.22
N GLU A 353 7.68 7.79 2.51
CA GLU A 353 6.39 8.33 2.10
C GLU A 353 6.46 8.99 0.72
N VAL A 354 5.34 9.03 0.04
CA VAL A 354 5.12 9.84 -1.17
C VAL A 354 4.32 11.07 -0.78
N VAL A 355 4.83 12.25 -1.16
CA VAL A 355 4.16 13.54 -0.95
C VAL A 355 3.76 14.11 -2.30
N ILE A 356 2.46 14.31 -2.50
CA ILE A 356 1.90 14.88 -3.73
C ILE A 356 1.28 16.23 -3.41
N ALA A 357 1.96 17.31 -3.84
CA ALA A 357 1.44 18.66 -3.66
C ALA A 357 0.72 19.12 -4.95
N ARG A 358 -0.51 19.60 -4.81
CA ARG A 358 -1.32 20.17 -5.91
C ARG A 358 -2.24 21.27 -5.41
N LEU A 359 -2.23 22.43 -6.08
CA LEU A 359 -3.21 23.54 -5.93
C LEU A 359 -3.76 23.71 -4.50
N GLY A 360 -2.88 23.97 -3.55
CA GLY A 360 -3.26 24.20 -2.15
C GLY A 360 -3.57 22.94 -1.33
N LEU A 361 -3.39 21.74 -1.90
CA LEU A 361 -3.59 20.46 -1.21
C LEU A 361 -2.30 19.62 -1.24
N THR A 362 -1.94 19.05 -0.11
CA THR A 362 -0.81 18.12 0.00
C THR A 362 -1.32 16.79 0.53
N ALA A 363 -1.28 15.77 -0.33
CA ALA A 363 -1.61 14.40 0.05
C ALA A 363 -0.32 13.64 0.40
N ARG A 364 -0.36 12.88 1.48
CA ARG A 364 0.73 12.00 1.93
C ARG A 364 0.25 10.56 1.87
N PHE A 365 1.11 9.67 1.35
CA PHE A 365 0.86 8.24 1.33
C PHE A 365 2.09 7.52 1.88
N PRO A 366 1.94 6.63 2.86
CA PRO A 366 3.03 5.76 3.28
C PRO A 366 3.57 4.94 2.10
N ALA A 367 4.89 4.78 2.02
CA ALA A 367 5.56 4.09 0.92
C ALA A 367 6.88 3.43 1.40
N ARG A 368 6.79 2.65 2.47
CA ARG A 368 7.92 1.83 2.98
C ARG A 368 7.84 0.45 2.35
N PHE A 369 8.58 0.23 1.31
CA PHE A 369 8.58 -1.03 0.55
C PHE A 369 10.01 -1.56 0.38
N THR A 370 10.16 -2.86 0.18
CA THR A 370 11.40 -3.45 -0.32
C THR A 370 11.45 -3.26 -1.83
N LEU A 371 12.45 -2.52 -2.33
CA LEU A 371 12.66 -2.35 -3.76
C LEU A 371 13.46 -3.53 -4.30
N VAL A 372 12.93 -4.16 -5.35
CA VAL A 372 13.63 -5.19 -6.13
C VAL A 372 13.78 -4.71 -7.56
N LEU A 373 15.00 -4.46 -7.97
CA LEU A 373 15.35 -4.04 -9.33
C LEU A 373 15.88 -5.25 -10.11
N ALA A 374 15.28 -5.59 -11.24
CA ALA A 374 15.82 -6.56 -12.16
C ALA A 374 16.41 -5.87 -13.39
N ALA A 375 17.58 -6.30 -13.83
CA ALA A 375 18.23 -5.77 -15.02
C ALA A 375 18.85 -6.89 -15.85
N ASN A 376 18.83 -6.71 -17.17
CA ASN A 376 19.62 -7.51 -18.08
C ASN A 376 21.02 -6.86 -18.26
N PRO A 377 22.07 -7.60 -18.59
CA PRO A 377 23.41 -7.03 -18.77
C PRO A 377 23.52 -6.13 -20.02
N CYS A 378 22.57 -6.22 -20.95
CA CYS A 378 22.51 -5.41 -22.16
C CYS A 378 21.08 -5.38 -22.75
N PRO A 379 20.78 -4.38 -23.63
CA PRO A 379 19.43 -4.20 -24.19
C PRO A 379 19.02 -5.29 -25.18
N CYS A 380 19.98 -5.98 -25.85
CA CYS A 380 19.61 -7.04 -26.81
C CYS A 380 19.07 -8.30 -26.15
N ALA A 381 19.23 -8.44 -24.84
CA ALA A 381 18.78 -9.58 -24.04
C ALA A 381 19.27 -10.97 -24.56
N ARG A 382 20.25 -11.00 -25.49
CA ARG A 382 20.79 -12.23 -26.09
C ARG A 382 22.02 -12.77 -25.37
N GLY A 383 22.48 -12.09 -24.31
CA GLY A 383 23.69 -12.47 -23.59
C GLY A 383 23.49 -13.70 -22.73
N LEU A 384 23.97 -14.84 -23.19
CA LEU A 384 24.36 -15.91 -22.29
C LEU A 384 25.50 -15.43 -21.38
N ALA A 385 25.75 -16.08 -20.26
CA ALA A 385 26.82 -15.75 -19.32
C ALA A 385 28.19 -15.55 -19.96
N SER A 386 28.46 -16.22 -21.11
CA SER A 386 29.69 -16.12 -21.89
C SER A 386 29.76 -14.88 -22.81
N GLY A 387 28.70 -14.07 -22.95
CA GLY A 387 28.66 -12.93 -23.86
C GLY A 387 28.76 -13.27 -25.36
N ALA A 388 28.84 -14.54 -25.72
CA ALA A 388 29.15 -15.03 -27.06
C ALA A 388 28.17 -14.62 -28.17
N HIS A 389 26.97 -14.18 -27.82
CA HIS A 389 25.94 -13.81 -28.80
C HIS A 389 25.43 -12.35 -28.65
N CYS A 390 26.06 -11.56 -27.78
CA CYS A 390 25.69 -10.16 -27.63
C CYS A 390 26.28 -9.31 -28.76
N THR A 391 25.42 -8.62 -29.51
CA THR A 391 25.79 -7.74 -30.61
C THR A 391 25.84 -6.26 -30.21
N CYS A 392 25.56 -5.94 -28.94
CA CYS A 392 25.55 -4.57 -28.45
C CYS A 392 26.97 -3.97 -28.34
N THR A 393 27.12 -2.76 -28.84
CA THR A 393 28.34 -1.98 -28.64
C THR A 393 28.53 -1.61 -27.16
N PRO A 394 29.76 -1.36 -26.69
CA PRO A 394 30.01 -0.88 -25.33
C PRO A 394 29.22 0.40 -24.98
N THR A 395 28.96 1.26 -25.96
CA THR A 395 28.20 2.50 -25.80
C THR A 395 26.71 2.22 -25.56
N GLU A 396 26.12 1.25 -26.29
CA GLU A 396 24.71 0.84 -26.07
C GLU A 396 24.53 0.23 -24.70
N ARG A 397 25.44 -0.63 -24.26
CA ARG A 397 25.39 -1.23 -22.92
C ARG A 397 25.47 -0.15 -21.83
N ARG A 398 26.42 0.80 -21.96
CA ARG A 398 26.55 1.92 -21.02
C ARG A 398 25.30 2.78 -20.99
N ARG A 399 24.72 3.13 -22.16
CA ARG A 399 23.49 3.91 -22.25
C ARG A 399 22.29 3.19 -21.61
N TYR A 400 22.19 1.88 -21.80
CA TYR A 400 21.14 1.04 -21.20
C TYR A 400 21.25 1.03 -19.68
N LEU A 401 22.41 0.69 -19.14
CA LEU A 401 22.65 0.66 -17.70
C LEU A 401 22.64 2.07 -17.06
N ALA A 402 22.96 3.12 -17.81
CA ALA A 402 22.90 4.49 -17.33
C ALA A 402 21.46 5.02 -17.06
N ARG A 403 20.43 4.27 -17.47
CA ARG A 403 19.05 4.53 -17.03
C ARG A 403 18.88 4.29 -15.53
N LEU A 404 19.64 3.34 -14.98
CA LEU A 404 19.81 3.18 -13.54
C LEU A 404 20.73 4.28 -13.02
N SER A 405 20.16 5.33 -12.45
CA SER A 405 20.97 6.44 -11.94
C SER A 405 21.82 5.99 -10.74
N GLY A 406 23.06 6.50 -10.64
CA GLY A 406 23.91 6.26 -9.49
C GLY A 406 23.20 6.51 -8.16
N PRO A 407 22.50 7.66 -7.99
CA PRO A 407 21.73 7.94 -6.78
C PRO A 407 20.64 6.94 -6.45
N LEU A 408 20.05 6.24 -7.41
CA LEU A 408 19.11 5.15 -7.16
C LEU A 408 19.84 3.88 -6.70
N LEU A 409 20.92 3.53 -7.41
CA LEU A 409 21.75 2.36 -7.08
C LEU A 409 22.43 2.48 -5.71
N ASP A 410 22.79 3.68 -5.29
CA ASP A 410 23.31 3.96 -3.94
C ASP A 410 22.31 3.64 -2.82
N ARG A 411 21.04 3.46 -3.15
CA ARG A 411 19.98 3.07 -2.20
C ARG A 411 19.74 1.57 -2.16
N VAL A 412 20.32 0.82 -3.08
CA VAL A 412 20.23 -0.64 -3.11
C VAL A 412 21.36 -1.24 -2.28
N ASP A 413 21.01 -2.01 -1.27
CA ASP A 413 21.96 -2.53 -0.30
C ASP A 413 22.62 -3.84 -0.77
N VAL A 414 21.87 -4.66 -1.50
CA VAL A 414 22.26 -6.01 -1.91
C VAL A 414 22.21 -6.14 -3.42
N LYS A 415 23.30 -6.61 -4.02
CA LYS A 415 23.39 -6.88 -5.46
C LYS A 415 23.68 -8.35 -5.65
N ALA A 416 22.84 -9.05 -6.42
CA ALA A 416 22.98 -10.46 -6.71
C ALA A 416 22.98 -10.72 -8.22
N GLY A 417 23.91 -11.55 -8.66
CA GLY A 417 23.98 -12.05 -10.02
C GLY A 417 23.07 -13.26 -10.22
N PHE A 418 22.42 -13.32 -11.37
CA PHE A 418 21.74 -14.51 -11.86
C PHE A 418 22.58 -15.14 -12.96
N LEU A 419 22.96 -16.38 -12.78
CA LEU A 419 23.69 -17.16 -13.77
C LEU A 419 22.72 -18.09 -14.53
N PRO A 420 23.01 -18.47 -15.78
CA PRO A 420 22.27 -19.52 -16.44
C PRO A 420 22.41 -20.81 -15.65
N VAL A 421 21.31 -21.44 -15.31
CA VAL A 421 21.32 -22.72 -14.58
C VAL A 421 21.70 -23.83 -15.53
N SER A 422 22.68 -24.61 -15.17
CA SER A 422 23.12 -25.79 -15.96
C SER A 422 22.07 -26.91 -15.85
N ARG A 423 22.06 -27.81 -16.85
CA ARG A 423 21.20 -29.01 -16.81
C ARG A 423 21.50 -29.89 -15.59
N ALA A 424 22.76 -29.97 -15.17
CA ALA A 424 23.18 -30.73 -14.00
C ALA A 424 22.57 -30.13 -12.70
N GLU A 425 22.64 -28.81 -12.52
CA GLU A 425 22.04 -28.10 -11.38
C GLU A 425 20.52 -28.27 -11.36
N LEU A 426 19.85 -28.15 -12.52
CA LEU A 426 18.39 -28.37 -12.62
C LEU A 426 17.98 -29.80 -12.21
N LEU A 427 18.80 -30.79 -12.44
CA LEU A 427 18.51 -32.19 -12.10
C LEU A 427 18.88 -32.52 -10.65
N SER A 428 19.98 -31.97 -10.14
CA SER A 428 20.45 -32.21 -8.78
C SER A 428 19.62 -31.45 -7.72
N ASP A 429 19.11 -30.28 -8.04
CA ASP A 429 18.47 -29.36 -7.08
C ASP A 429 16.97 -29.70 -6.81
N ARG A 430 16.35 -30.53 -7.65
CA ARG A 430 14.92 -30.90 -7.52
C ARG A 430 14.52 -31.54 -6.19
N GLY A 431 15.46 -32.10 -5.45
CA GLY A 431 15.22 -32.75 -4.16
C GLY A 431 15.73 -31.97 -2.95
N PHE A 432 16.43 -30.84 -3.14
CA PHE A 432 17.16 -30.14 -2.08
C PHE A 432 16.83 -28.66 -1.95
N THR A 433 15.93 -28.12 -2.78
CA THR A 433 15.50 -26.72 -2.67
C THR A 433 14.66 -26.51 -1.43
N GLU A 434 15.10 -25.57 -0.57
CA GLU A 434 14.35 -25.22 0.64
C GLU A 434 13.03 -24.51 0.30
N PRO A 435 11.90 -24.94 0.89
CA PRO A 435 10.61 -24.28 0.70
C PRO A 435 10.55 -22.92 1.42
N SER A 436 9.67 -22.04 0.96
CA SER A 436 9.42 -20.72 1.55
C SER A 436 9.18 -20.80 3.07
N SER A 437 8.47 -21.82 3.55
CA SER A 437 8.15 -21.99 4.97
C SER A 437 9.37 -22.18 5.88
N VAL A 438 10.45 -22.79 5.36
CA VAL A 438 11.72 -22.97 6.11
C VAL A 438 12.49 -21.64 6.16
N VAL A 439 12.60 -20.96 5.02
CA VAL A 439 13.26 -19.66 4.92
C VAL A 439 12.53 -18.60 5.73
N ALA A 440 11.19 -18.56 5.67
CA ALA A 440 10.35 -17.65 6.44
C ALA A 440 10.61 -17.75 7.95
N LYS A 441 10.75 -18.97 8.51
CA LYS A 441 11.08 -19.17 9.93
C LYS A 441 12.45 -18.57 10.30
N ARG A 442 13.46 -18.69 9.42
CA ARG A 442 14.77 -18.06 9.67
C ARG A 442 14.69 -16.53 9.60
N VAL A 443 13.91 -16.00 8.66
CA VAL A 443 13.65 -14.57 8.52
C VAL A 443 12.93 -14.04 9.76
N GLU A 444 11.90 -14.73 10.23
CA GLU A 444 11.15 -14.38 11.44
C GLU A 444 12.06 -14.34 12.67
N ALA A 445 12.84 -15.40 12.90
CA ALA A 445 13.80 -15.46 14.01
C ALA A 445 14.86 -14.35 13.94
N ALA A 446 15.35 -13.99 12.75
CA ALA A 446 16.28 -12.87 12.58
C ALA A 446 15.61 -11.52 12.88
N ARG A 447 14.37 -11.33 12.45
CA ARG A 447 13.58 -10.12 12.76
C ARG A 447 13.27 -9.99 14.25
N GLU A 448 12.98 -11.08 14.94
CA GLU A 448 12.80 -11.08 16.41
C GLU A 448 14.08 -10.62 17.12
N ARG A 449 15.26 -11.13 16.73
CA ARG A 449 16.54 -10.69 17.28
C ARG A 449 16.78 -9.20 17.05
N SER A 450 16.53 -8.71 15.82
CA SER A 450 16.65 -7.30 15.53
C SER A 450 15.65 -6.46 16.32
N ALA A 451 14.40 -6.92 16.48
CA ALA A 451 13.36 -6.22 17.26
C ALA A 451 13.75 -6.10 18.75
N VAL A 452 14.29 -7.17 19.35
CA VAL A 452 14.81 -7.13 20.73
C VAL A 452 15.94 -6.10 20.86
N ARG A 453 16.87 -6.06 19.91
CA ARG A 453 17.97 -5.09 19.89
C ARG A 453 17.46 -3.66 19.71
N LEU A 454 16.48 -3.45 18.83
CA LEU A 454 15.94 -2.14 18.43
C LEU A 454 14.79 -1.64 19.34
N ARG A 455 14.37 -2.39 20.36
CA ARG A 455 13.17 -2.11 21.20
C ARG A 455 13.08 -0.71 21.80
N HIS A 456 14.24 -0.07 22.03
CA HIS A 456 14.34 1.28 22.58
C HIS A 456 14.66 2.34 21.53
N SER A 457 14.46 2.02 20.26
CA SER A 457 14.68 2.91 19.12
C SER A 457 13.39 3.07 18.31
N PRO A 458 13.30 4.10 17.46
CA PRO A 458 12.16 4.27 16.56
C PRO A 458 12.20 3.33 15.34
N TRP A 459 13.31 2.59 15.15
CA TRP A 459 13.51 1.71 14.00
C TRP A 459 13.03 0.29 14.28
N ARG A 460 12.52 -0.37 13.26
CA ARG A 460 12.03 -1.75 13.33
C ARG A 460 12.94 -2.73 12.58
N LEU A 461 13.65 -2.25 11.55
CA LEU A 461 14.50 -3.06 10.67
C LEU A 461 15.93 -2.51 10.61
N ASN A 462 16.90 -3.40 10.34
CA ASN A 462 18.30 -3.01 10.21
C ASN A 462 18.53 -1.95 9.12
N ALA A 463 17.80 -2.05 8.01
CA ALA A 463 17.88 -1.09 6.89
C ALA A 463 17.47 0.35 7.29
N GLU A 464 16.69 0.51 8.36
CA GLU A 464 16.20 1.82 8.83
C GLU A 464 17.18 2.55 9.73
N ILE A 465 18.21 1.88 10.29
CA ILE A 465 19.13 2.47 11.25
C ILE A 465 19.97 3.56 10.60
N PRO A 466 19.98 4.81 11.10
CA PRO A 466 20.81 5.88 10.54
C PRO A 466 22.31 5.60 10.76
N GLY A 467 23.15 6.05 9.83
CA GLY A 467 24.60 5.84 9.89
C GLY A 467 25.26 6.38 11.18
N ARG A 468 24.73 7.49 11.74
CA ARG A 468 25.21 8.01 13.02
C ARG A 468 25.06 6.99 14.15
N ASP A 469 23.92 6.30 14.19
CA ASP A 469 23.59 5.37 15.27
C ASP A 469 24.26 4.00 15.04
N LEU A 470 24.50 3.61 13.78
CA LEU A 470 25.33 2.45 13.44
C LEU A 470 26.77 2.58 13.99
N ARG A 471 27.35 3.79 13.97
CA ARG A 471 28.72 4.03 14.45
C ARG A 471 28.82 4.22 15.97
N ARG A 472 27.70 4.50 16.65
CA ARG A 472 27.67 4.74 18.11
C ARG A 472 27.05 3.57 18.87
N SER A 473 25.75 3.41 18.70
CA SER A 473 24.95 2.46 19.49
C SER A 473 24.99 1.04 18.93
N PHE A 474 25.22 0.91 17.63
CA PHE A 474 25.22 -0.37 16.91
C PHE A 474 26.55 -0.61 16.18
N ALA A 475 27.67 -0.24 16.83
CA ALA A 475 28.99 -0.51 16.28
C ALA A 475 29.23 -2.03 16.15
N PRO A 476 29.75 -2.52 15.02
CA PRO A 476 30.18 -3.90 14.86
C PRO A 476 31.23 -4.33 15.90
N GLY A 477 31.52 -5.61 15.92
CA GLY A 477 32.54 -6.17 16.84
C GLY A 477 33.95 -5.61 16.57
N PRO A 478 34.88 -5.84 17.51
CA PRO A 478 36.28 -5.43 17.33
C PRO A 478 36.88 -6.03 16.05
N GLY A 479 37.54 -5.21 15.22
CA GLY A 479 38.16 -5.62 13.96
C GLY A 479 37.19 -5.86 12.80
N ALA A 480 35.89 -5.90 13.04
CA ALA A 480 34.89 -6.15 12.00
C ALA A 480 34.87 -5.08 10.88
N LEU A 481 35.38 -3.89 11.14
CA LEU A 481 35.43 -2.80 10.15
C LEU A 481 36.65 -2.88 9.21
N ALA A 482 37.66 -3.73 9.51
CA ALA A 482 38.88 -3.80 8.72
C ALA A 482 38.70 -4.03 7.20
N PRO A 483 37.73 -4.88 6.74
CA PRO A 483 37.44 -5.00 5.32
C PRO A 483 36.93 -3.70 4.69
N LEU A 484 36.10 -2.94 5.43
CA LEU A 484 35.52 -1.67 4.95
C LEU A 484 36.57 -0.56 4.91
N GLU A 485 37.46 -0.47 5.91
CA GLU A 485 38.57 0.49 5.95
C GLU A 485 39.46 0.28 4.72
N ARG A 486 39.82 -0.98 4.44
CA ARG A 486 40.62 -1.31 3.24
C ARG A 486 39.90 -0.93 1.94
N ALA A 487 38.59 -1.23 1.81
CA ALA A 487 37.82 -0.89 0.63
C ALA A 487 37.65 0.64 0.46
N MET A 488 37.61 1.40 1.57
CA MET A 488 37.62 2.86 1.53
C MET A 488 38.98 3.39 1.04
N ASP A 489 40.08 2.87 1.55
CA ASP A 489 41.42 3.27 1.13
C ASP A 489 41.66 3.01 -0.36
N LEU A 490 41.07 1.93 -0.91
CA LEU A 490 41.08 1.61 -2.33
C LEU A 490 40.09 2.44 -3.16
N GLY A 491 39.22 3.24 -2.53
CA GLY A 491 38.20 4.02 -3.21
C GLY A 491 37.02 3.20 -3.77
N GLU A 492 36.87 1.95 -3.35
CA GLU A 492 35.81 1.03 -3.81
C GLU A 492 34.44 1.32 -3.15
N ILE A 493 34.45 1.92 -1.97
CA ILE A 493 33.25 2.21 -1.19
C ILE A 493 33.27 3.63 -0.64
N SER A 494 32.13 4.31 -0.68
CA SER A 494 31.92 5.62 -0.05
C SER A 494 31.48 5.49 1.41
N ALA A 495 31.54 6.59 2.17
CA ALA A 495 31.05 6.63 3.55
C ALA A 495 29.56 6.20 3.68
N ARG A 496 28.72 6.52 2.68
CA ARG A 496 27.34 6.01 2.63
C ARG A 496 27.29 4.52 2.38
N GLY A 497 28.16 4.01 1.53
CA GLY A 497 28.28 2.58 1.27
C GLY A 497 28.68 1.81 2.54
N VAL A 498 29.61 2.34 3.34
CA VAL A 498 29.98 1.76 4.64
C VAL A 498 28.77 1.58 5.55
N ASP A 499 27.94 2.63 5.71
CA ASP A 499 26.73 2.53 6.52
C ASP A 499 25.76 1.45 6.00
N ARG A 500 25.67 1.29 4.66
CA ARG A 500 24.85 0.25 4.03
C ARG A 500 25.37 -1.16 4.30
N VAL A 501 26.68 -1.36 4.14
CA VAL A 501 27.30 -2.65 4.41
C VAL A 501 27.15 -3.04 5.89
N ILE A 502 27.31 -2.10 6.82
CA ILE A 502 27.11 -2.37 8.25
C ILE A 502 25.67 -2.81 8.55
N ARG A 503 24.65 -2.21 7.90
CA ARG A 503 23.25 -2.65 8.06
C ARG A 503 23.05 -4.08 7.60
N VAL A 504 23.62 -4.45 6.46
CA VAL A 504 23.55 -5.82 5.92
C VAL A 504 24.34 -6.78 6.82
N ALA A 505 25.50 -6.38 7.32
CA ALA A 505 26.29 -7.19 8.26
C ALA A 505 25.51 -7.48 9.56
N TRP A 506 24.75 -6.51 10.09
CA TRP A 506 23.83 -6.74 11.21
C TRP A 506 22.74 -7.76 10.88
N THR A 507 22.21 -7.73 9.68
CA THR A 507 21.20 -8.70 9.24
C THR A 507 21.80 -10.11 9.12
N LEU A 508 23.02 -10.21 8.65
CA LEU A 508 23.76 -11.50 8.58
C LEU A 508 24.02 -12.03 9.99
N ALA A 509 24.42 -11.16 10.93
CA ALA A 509 24.59 -11.51 12.34
C ALA A 509 23.29 -12.01 12.97
N ASP A 510 22.15 -11.34 12.69
CA ASP A 510 20.83 -11.77 13.16
C ASP A 510 20.43 -13.14 12.55
N LEU A 511 20.70 -13.40 11.27
CA LEU A 511 20.46 -14.68 10.64
C LEU A 511 21.33 -15.79 11.21
N ALA A 512 22.60 -15.49 11.51
CA ALA A 512 23.55 -16.43 12.12
C ALA A 512 23.31 -16.61 13.63
N GLY A 513 22.52 -15.73 14.28
CA GLY A 513 22.32 -15.76 15.73
C GLY A 513 23.50 -15.26 16.56
N VAL A 514 24.42 -14.47 15.95
CA VAL A 514 25.56 -13.89 16.66
C VAL A 514 25.23 -12.50 17.20
N ALA A 515 25.81 -12.15 18.34
CA ALA A 515 25.45 -10.93 19.07
C ALA A 515 25.86 -9.63 18.38
N ARG A 516 26.92 -9.65 17.58
CA ARG A 516 27.44 -8.51 16.80
C ARG A 516 28.10 -9.00 15.53
N PRO A 517 28.06 -8.21 14.43
CA PRO A 517 28.79 -8.53 13.20
C PRO A 517 30.28 -8.70 13.46
N THR A 518 30.86 -9.73 12.89
CA THR A 518 32.30 -10.02 12.85
C THR A 518 32.91 -9.60 11.51
N VAL A 519 34.16 -9.95 11.28
CA VAL A 519 34.85 -9.74 10.00
C VAL A 519 34.15 -10.53 8.87
N ASP A 520 33.62 -11.72 9.17
CA ASP A 520 33.00 -12.60 8.17
C ASP A 520 31.69 -11.99 7.64
N GLU A 521 30.78 -11.55 8.54
CA GLU A 521 29.55 -10.90 8.13
C GLU A 521 29.82 -9.59 7.38
N THR A 522 30.83 -8.84 7.80
CA THR A 522 31.17 -7.58 7.15
C THR A 522 31.78 -7.80 5.76
N SER A 523 32.67 -8.80 5.62
CA SER A 523 33.27 -9.17 4.33
C SER A 523 32.21 -9.67 3.34
N TYR A 524 31.30 -10.53 3.82
CA TYR A 524 30.21 -11.05 2.98
C TYR A 524 29.26 -9.91 2.56
N ALA A 525 28.89 -9.02 3.48
CA ALA A 525 28.07 -7.86 3.20
C ALA A 525 28.74 -6.90 2.19
N LEU A 526 30.06 -6.71 2.28
CA LEU A 526 30.83 -5.93 1.32
C LEU A 526 30.79 -6.57 -0.07
N GLY A 527 30.95 -7.89 -0.15
CA GLY A 527 30.81 -8.64 -1.42
C GLY A 527 29.44 -8.44 -2.06
N LEU A 528 28.35 -8.47 -1.27
CA LEU A 528 26.99 -8.19 -1.74
C LEU A 528 26.82 -6.74 -2.24
N TRP A 529 27.45 -5.78 -1.57
CA TRP A 529 27.44 -4.38 -2.00
C TRP A 529 28.20 -4.17 -3.30
N LEU A 530 29.36 -4.77 -3.46
CA LEU A 530 30.18 -4.69 -4.70
C LEU A 530 29.56 -5.49 -5.85
N GLY A 531 28.67 -6.45 -5.56
CA GLY A 531 28.08 -7.36 -6.55
C GLY A 531 29.01 -8.51 -6.95
N VAL A 532 30.01 -8.82 -6.13
CA VAL A 532 30.97 -9.95 -6.30
C VAL A 532 30.70 -11.10 -5.32
N GLY A 533 29.69 -10.99 -4.50
CA GLY A 533 29.26 -12.01 -3.54
C GLY A 533 28.42 -13.10 -4.22
N GLY A 534 29.01 -14.08 -4.81
CA GLY A 534 28.27 -15.13 -5.54
C GLY A 534 29.09 -16.35 -5.96
N ASP A 535 30.33 -16.49 -5.47
CA ASP A 535 31.12 -17.71 -5.66
C ASP A 535 31.11 -18.59 -4.41
#